data_4549d02acc2fa429a37415d077e48a70
#
_entry.id   4549d02acc2fa429a37415d077e48a70
#
_cell.length_a   1.000
_cell.length_b   1.000
_cell.length_c   1.000
_cell.angle_alpha   90.00
_cell.angle_beta   90.00
_cell.angle_gamma   90.00
#
_symmetry.space_group_name_H-M   'P 1'
#
loop_
_entity.id
_entity.type
_entity.pdbx_description
1 polymer ?
#
loop_
_entity_poly.entity_id
_entity_poly.type
_entity_poly.pdbx_seq_one_letter_code
_entity_poly.pdbx_strand_id
1 'polypeptide(L)'
;MELTKTEHCTTLREFYDESKRQSNLAHGKHYCNYHDAISRYLARGDRYKELGIFQGMSAAVACFKLPRSVELIDKNITKFNPNRPLFEAYCTENGIRLTVIEISSTNPYSASATDVLFVDSYHAVKHVKLELAIHAKHTAKFMIFHDTTKPNDKIFRVVSAFANNNSEWEVVERNEQACGYAVLARR
;
A
#
# COMPACT_ATOMS: atom_id res chain seq x y z
N MET A 1 -16.03 3.87 -2.67
CA MET A 1 -15.89 3.04 -1.44
C MET A 1 -16.46 3.84 -0.28
N GLU A 2 -17.37 3.24 0.50
CA GLU A 2 -17.87 3.83 1.74
C GLU A 2 -16.78 3.88 2.81
N LEU A 3 -16.83 4.92 3.67
CA LEU A 3 -15.93 5.03 4.80
C LEU A 3 -16.30 4.00 5.86
N THR A 4 -15.32 3.31 6.43
CA THR A 4 -15.54 2.50 7.63
C THR A 4 -15.72 3.41 8.84
N LYS A 5 -16.66 3.05 9.74
CA LYS A 5 -16.95 3.81 10.96
C LYS A 5 -16.00 3.35 12.06
N THR A 6 -15.02 4.16 12.35
CA THR A 6 -13.91 3.83 13.27
C THR A 6 -13.70 4.88 14.37
N GLU A 7 -14.64 5.81 14.53
CA GLU A 7 -14.52 6.94 15.49
C GLU A 7 -14.44 6.49 16.96
N HIS A 8 -14.87 5.25 17.24
CA HIS A 8 -14.83 4.64 18.58
C HIS A 8 -13.51 3.93 18.89
N CYS A 9 -12.65 3.74 17.87
CA CYS A 9 -11.37 3.05 18.05
C CYS A 9 -10.38 3.95 18.76
N THR A 10 -9.71 3.41 19.76
CA THR A 10 -8.72 4.12 20.58
C THR A 10 -7.28 3.68 20.31
N THR A 11 -7.11 2.55 19.63
CA THR A 11 -5.81 2.00 19.25
C THR A 11 -5.76 1.67 17.76
N LEU A 12 -4.54 1.64 17.19
CA LEU A 12 -4.33 1.25 15.80
C LEU A 12 -4.79 -0.18 15.54
N ARG A 13 -4.74 -1.08 16.52
CA ARG A 13 -5.20 -2.45 16.42
C ARG A 13 -6.72 -2.51 16.30
N GLU A 14 -7.44 -1.81 17.16
CA GLU A 14 -8.91 -1.72 17.07
C GLU A 14 -9.37 -1.14 15.75
N PHE A 15 -8.72 -0.06 15.29
CA PHE A 15 -8.98 0.55 13.98
C PHE A 15 -8.84 -0.49 12.85
N TYR A 16 -7.74 -1.24 12.83
CA TYR A 16 -7.48 -2.24 11.80
C TYR A 16 -8.52 -3.37 11.84
N ASP A 17 -8.77 -3.94 13.01
CA ASP A 17 -9.68 -5.08 13.17
C ASP A 17 -11.11 -4.69 12.77
N GLU A 18 -11.57 -3.51 13.18
CA GLU A 18 -12.90 -2.99 12.81
C GLU A 18 -13.00 -2.65 11.32
N SER A 19 -11.99 -1.98 10.76
CA SER A 19 -11.95 -1.69 9.32
C SER A 19 -11.97 -2.95 8.47
N LYS A 20 -11.20 -3.98 8.86
CA LYS A 20 -11.18 -5.28 8.19
C LYS A 20 -12.52 -6.00 8.30
N ARG A 21 -13.13 -5.99 9.48
CA ARG A 21 -14.46 -6.57 9.70
C ARG A 21 -15.52 -5.93 8.79
N GLN A 22 -15.59 -4.60 8.76
CA GLN A 22 -16.53 -3.86 7.92
C GLN A 22 -16.27 -4.10 6.42
N SER A 23 -15.00 -4.08 5.99
CA SER A 23 -14.61 -4.35 4.60
C SER A 23 -14.98 -5.77 4.16
N ASN A 24 -14.77 -6.77 5.03
CA ASN A 24 -15.16 -8.15 4.74
C ASN A 24 -16.67 -8.34 4.66
N LEU A 25 -17.46 -7.64 5.48
CA LEU A 25 -18.92 -7.65 5.39
C LEU A 25 -19.41 -7.00 4.08
N ALA A 26 -18.79 -5.90 3.65
CA ALA A 26 -19.22 -5.17 2.46
C ALA A 26 -18.76 -5.84 1.15
N HIS A 27 -17.57 -6.46 1.12
CA HIS A 27 -16.90 -6.90 -0.11
C HIS A 27 -16.52 -8.39 -0.13
N GLY A 28 -16.79 -9.13 0.96
CA GLY A 28 -16.45 -10.54 1.12
C GLY A 28 -15.08 -10.80 1.77
N LYS A 29 -14.94 -12.00 2.34
CA LYS A 29 -13.80 -12.40 3.20
C LYS A 29 -12.40 -12.30 2.57
N HIS A 30 -12.31 -12.27 1.24
CA HIS A 30 -11.04 -12.20 0.50
C HIS A 30 -10.67 -10.78 0.06
N TYR A 31 -11.47 -9.78 0.42
CA TYR A 31 -11.24 -8.40 -0.01
C TYR A 31 -9.88 -7.85 0.45
N CYS A 32 -9.45 -8.24 1.65
CA CYS A 32 -8.20 -7.77 2.26
C CYS A 32 -7.01 -8.75 2.06
N ASN A 33 -7.03 -9.63 1.05
CA ASN A 33 -5.98 -10.64 0.86
C ASN A 33 -4.59 -10.05 0.57
N TYR A 34 -4.50 -8.81 0.03
CA TYR A 34 -3.25 -8.08 -0.16
C TYR A 34 -2.53 -7.72 1.16
N HIS A 35 -3.24 -7.75 2.30
CA HIS A 35 -2.61 -7.60 3.62
C HIS A 35 -1.61 -8.72 3.92
N ASP A 36 -1.89 -9.93 3.42
CA ASP A 36 -0.99 -11.07 3.57
C ASP A 36 0.30 -10.85 2.77
N ALA A 37 0.20 -10.23 1.58
CA ALA A 37 1.37 -9.85 0.80
C ALA A 37 2.21 -8.79 1.54
N ILE A 38 1.61 -7.70 2.05
CA ILE A 38 2.33 -6.71 2.85
C ILE A 38 3.03 -7.39 4.03
N SER A 39 2.31 -8.28 4.77
CA SER A 39 2.85 -8.98 5.94
C SER A 39 3.99 -9.93 5.59
N ARG A 40 3.99 -10.53 4.40
CA ARG A 40 5.00 -11.50 3.94
C ARG A 40 6.27 -10.82 3.45
N TYR A 41 6.12 -9.74 2.68
CA TYR A 41 7.23 -9.10 1.98
C TYR A 41 7.85 -7.92 2.75
N LEU A 42 7.17 -7.39 3.77
CA LEU A 42 7.71 -6.34 4.63
C LEU A 42 8.35 -6.95 5.88
N ALA A 43 9.66 -6.80 6.02
CA ALA A 43 10.39 -7.23 7.21
C ALA A 43 10.53 -6.11 8.25
N ARG A 44 10.77 -6.52 9.51
CA ARG A 44 11.11 -5.57 10.57
C ARG A 44 12.35 -4.75 10.18
N GLY A 45 12.28 -3.44 10.38
CA GLY A 45 13.39 -2.53 10.08
C GLY A 45 13.48 -2.08 8.63
N ASP A 46 12.62 -2.58 7.72
CA ASP A 46 12.50 -2.08 6.36
C ASP A 46 11.93 -0.65 6.32
N ARG A 47 12.08 0.01 5.19
CA ARG A 47 11.34 1.23 4.83
C ARG A 47 10.11 0.82 4.03
N TYR A 48 8.95 1.25 4.47
CA TYR A 48 7.69 1.06 3.77
C TYR A 48 7.19 2.37 3.18
N LYS A 49 6.74 2.32 1.94
CA LYS A 49 6.06 3.43 1.27
C LYS A 49 4.74 2.95 0.69
N GLU A 50 3.69 3.78 0.81
CA GLU A 50 2.37 3.53 0.26
C GLU A 50 1.92 4.70 -0.61
N LEU A 51 1.41 4.39 -1.80
CA LEU A 51 0.80 5.32 -2.74
C LEU A 51 -0.71 5.07 -2.77
N GLY A 52 -1.48 6.03 -2.25
CA GLY A 52 -2.91 5.89 -2.00
C GLY A 52 -3.19 5.36 -0.59
N ILE A 53 -3.66 6.23 0.31
CA ILE A 53 -3.80 5.91 1.73
C ILE A 53 -5.26 5.55 2.07
N PHE A 54 -6.22 6.25 1.48
CA PHE A 54 -7.62 6.21 1.86
C PHE A 54 -7.83 6.45 3.36
N GLN A 55 -8.24 5.43 4.15
CA GLN A 55 -8.36 5.49 5.62
C GLN A 55 -7.16 4.90 6.37
N GLY A 56 -6.23 4.22 5.67
CA GLY A 56 -4.97 3.71 6.22
C GLY A 56 -4.98 2.24 6.65
N MET A 57 -5.95 1.41 6.20
CA MET A 57 -6.03 0.02 6.64
C MET A 57 -4.79 -0.81 6.26
N SER A 58 -4.28 -0.67 5.04
CA SER A 58 -3.00 -1.26 4.57
C SER A 58 -1.79 -0.73 5.33
N ALA A 59 -1.76 0.57 5.58
CA ALA A 59 -0.72 1.22 6.37
C ALA A 59 -0.65 0.68 7.81
N ALA A 60 -1.81 0.34 8.42
CA ALA A 60 -1.82 -0.29 9.75
C ALA A 60 -1.15 -1.66 9.73
N VAL A 61 -1.40 -2.48 8.69
CA VAL A 61 -0.70 -3.77 8.50
C VAL A 61 0.81 -3.56 8.43
N ALA A 62 1.25 -2.56 7.68
CA ALA A 62 2.67 -2.24 7.58
C ALA A 62 3.25 -1.83 8.94
N CYS A 63 2.57 -0.98 9.72
CA CYS A 63 3.01 -0.58 11.06
C CYS A 63 3.21 -1.79 11.99
N PHE A 64 2.34 -2.82 11.92
CA PHE A 64 2.47 -4.02 12.76
C PHE A 64 3.69 -4.88 12.43
N LYS A 65 4.34 -4.67 11.28
CA LYS A 65 5.61 -5.31 10.93
C LYS A 65 6.83 -4.61 11.53
N LEU A 66 6.62 -3.50 12.25
CA LEU A 66 7.67 -2.70 12.88
C LEU A 66 8.77 -2.27 11.89
N PRO A 67 8.41 -1.65 10.76
CA PRO A 67 9.41 -1.08 9.87
C PRO A 67 10.12 0.10 10.55
N ARG A 68 11.31 0.47 10.08
CA ARG A 68 12.00 1.66 10.61
C ARG A 68 11.34 2.97 10.18
N SER A 69 10.62 2.95 9.05
CA SER A 69 9.82 4.09 8.58
C SER A 69 8.63 3.67 7.75
N VAL A 70 7.56 4.44 7.86
CA VAL A 70 6.34 4.39 7.07
C VAL A 70 6.15 5.74 6.40
N GLU A 71 6.13 5.78 5.07
CA GLU A 71 5.85 6.96 4.27
C GLU A 71 4.54 6.75 3.51
N LEU A 72 3.57 7.60 3.77
CA LEU A 72 2.21 7.53 3.23
C LEU A 72 1.99 8.72 2.30
N ILE A 73 1.62 8.46 1.04
CA ILE A 73 1.45 9.47 0.00
C ILE A 73 0.05 9.37 -0.59
N ASP A 74 -0.71 10.45 -0.53
CA ASP A 74 -2.00 10.58 -1.18
C ASP A 74 -2.19 12.03 -1.66
N LYS A 75 -2.91 12.21 -2.75
CA LYS A 75 -3.30 13.54 -3.24
C LYS A 75 -4.35 14.23 -2.37
N ASN A 76 -5.00 13.48 -1.48
CA ASN A 76 -6.03 13.97 -0.57
C ASN A 76 -6.10 13.10 0.70
N ILE A 77 -5.57 13.60 1.79
CA ILE A 77 -5.50 12.90 3.08
C ILE A 77 -6.73 13.11 3.97
N THR A 78 -7.78 13.76 3.49
CA THR A 78 -8.97 14.08 4.30
C THR A 78 -9.59 12.84 4.95
N LYS A 79 -9.60 11.69 4.24
CA LYS A 79 -10.16 10.44 4.76
C LYS A 79 -9.25 9.75 5.77
N PHE A 80 -7.94 9.99 5.70
CA PHE A 80 -6.95 9.47 6.62
C PHE A 80 -6.87 10.28 7.92
N ASN A 81 -7.01 11.60 7.84
CA ASN A 81 -6.82 12.52 8.96
C ASN A 81 -7.58 12.14 10.25
N PRO A 82 -8.82 11.63 10.24
CA PRO A 82 -9.50 11.21 11.47
C PRO A 82 -8.77 10.06 12.20
N ASN A 83 -8.07 9.18 11.47
CA ASN A 83 -7.37 8.03 12.02
C ASN A 83 -5.88 8.31 12.31
N ARG A 84 -5.33 9.40 11.76
CA ARG A 84 -3.92 9.76 11.85
C ARG A 84 -3.37 9.75 13.28
N PRO A 85 -4.07 10.25 14.32
CA PRO A 85 -3.57 10.19 15.70
C PRO A 85 -3.28 8.77 16.18
N LEU A 86 -4.02 7.75 15.76
CA LEU A 86 -3.78 6.34 16.11
C LEU A 86 -2.46 5.84 15.53
N PHE A 87 -2.14 6.26 14.29
CA PHE A 87 -0.86 5.93 13.64
C PHE A 87 0.31 6.65 14.33
N GLU A 88 0.15 7.93 14.62
CA GLU A 88 1.19 8.73 15.31
C GLU A 88 1.52 8.16 16.67
N ALA A 89 0.50 7.80 17.47
CA ALA A 89 0.68 7.18 18.79
C ALA A 89 1.42 5.83 18.67
N TYR A 90 0.92 4.92 17.79
CA TYR A 90 1.54 3.61 17.61
C TYR A 90 2.98 3.70 17.08
N CYS A 91 3.23 4.56 16.10
CA CYS A 91 4.56 4.73 15.53
C CYS A 91 5.54 5.31 16.54
N THR A 92 5.12 6.28 17.36
CA THR A 92 5.93 6.87 18.43
C THR A 92 6.31 5.81 19.46
N GLU A 93 5.34 5.04 19.95
CA GLU A 93 5.56 3.96 20.92
C GLU A 93 6.54 2.90 20.43
N ASN A 94 6.49 2.59 19.12
CA ASN A 94 7.31 1.53 18.54
C ASN A 94 8.58 2.03 17.81
N GLY A 95 8.91 3.32 17.91
CA GLY A 95 10.12 3.91 17.32
C GLY A 95 10.09 3.92 15.77
N ILE A 96 8.90 3.95 15.16
CA ILE A 96 8.70 4.01 13.72
C ILE A 96 8.62 5.47 13.28
N ARG A 97 9.42 5.87 12.30
CA ARG A 97 9.30 7.20 11.69
C ARG A 97 8.12 7.23 10.73
N LEU A 98 7.04 7.92 11.09
CA LEU A 98 5.88 8.16 10.24
C LEU A 98 6.03 9.47 9.46
N THR A 99 5.79 9.43 8.15
CA THR A 99 5.71 10.60 7.28
C THR A 99 4.44 10.52 6.45
N VAL A 100 3.63 11.56 6.46
CA VAL A 100 2.39 11.65 5.66
C VAL A 100 2.49 12.87 4.76
N ILE A 101 2.38 12.67 3.44
CA ILE A 101 2.59 13.70 2.42
C ILE A 101 1.34 13.80 1.56
N GLU A 102 0.73 14.98 1.53
CA GLU A 102 -0.39 15.29 0.63
C GLU A 102 0.15 15.78 -0.71
N ILE A 103 0.37 14.83 -1.62
CA ILE A 103 0.87 15.08 -2.98
C ILE A 103 0.41 13.95 -3.90
N SER A 104 0.33 14.20 -5.21
CA SER A 104 0.10 13.13 -6.18
C SER A 104 1.27 12.14 -6.20
N SER A 105 0.97 10.82 -6.23
CA SER A 105 1.95 9.74 -6.39
C SER A 105 2.76 9.84 -7.70
N THR A 106 2.22 10.55 -8.71
CA THR A 106 2.89 10.80 -9.99
C THR A 106 3.70 12.11 -10.00
N ASN A 107 3.79 12.81 -8.87
CA ASN A 107 4.68 13.95 -8.75
C ASN A 107 6.11 13.45 -8.45
N PRO A 108 7.16 13.89 -9.19
CA PRO A 108 8.53 13.45 -8.94
C PRO A 108 9.05 13.71 -7.52
N TYR A 109 8.53 14.71 -6.82
CA TYR A 109 8.88 14.99 -5.41
C TYR A 109 8.33 13.94 -4.42
N SER A 110 7.43 13.04 -4.86
CA SER A 110 7.00 11.90 -4.06
C SER A 110 8.04 10.76 -4.04
N ALA A 111 9.07 10.84 -4.87
CA ALA A 111 10.12 9.82 -4.97
C ALA A 111 11.08 9.89 -3.78
N SER A 112 11.20 8.80 -3.05
CA SER A 112 12.15 8.60 -1.96
C SER A 112 12.54 7.14 -1.87
N ALA A 113 13.71 6.85 -1.28
CA ALA A 113 14.22 5.50 -1.14
C ALA A 113 13.32 4.67 -0.20
N THR A 114 12.87 3.51 -0.66
CA THR A 114 12.08 2.55 0.11
C THR A 114 12.56 1.12 -0.10
N ASP A 115 12.24 0.21 0.81
CA ASP A 115 12.51 -1.22 0.66
C ASP A 115 11.29 -1.94 0.09
N VAL A 116 10.09 -1.58 0.54
CA VAL A 116 8.82 -2.11 0.04
C VAL A 116 7.90 -0.95 -0.35
N LEU A 117 7.41 -0.98 -1.58
CA LEU A 117 6.43 -0.04 -2.13
C LEU A 117 5.08 -0.74 -2.28
N PHE A 118 4.03 -0.19 -1.70
CA PHE A 118 2.64 -0.59 -1.95
C PHE A 118 1.94 0.45 -2.82
N VAL A 119 1.30 0.01 -3.90
CA VAL A 119 0.63 0.86 -4.89
C VAL A 119 -0.86 0.55 -4.92
N ASP A 120 -1.65 1.45 -4.37
CA ASP A 120 -3.12 1.38 -4.30
C ASP A 120 -3.76 2.76 -4.56
N SER A 121 -3.20 3.51 -5.50
CA SER A 121 -3.61 4.87 -5.81
C SER A 121 -4.74 4.94 -6.86
N TYR A 122 -4.48 5.51 -8.02
CA TYR A 122 -5.46 5.62 -9.11
C TYR A 122 -5.24 4.52 -10.15
N HIS A 123 -6.16 3.56 -10.24
CA HIS A 123 -6.06 2.33 -11.06
C HIS A 123 -6.29 2.58 -12.57
N ALA A 124 -5.60 3.58 -13.12
CA ALA A 124 -5.54 3.85 -14.57
C ALA A 124 -4.18 3.45 -15.14
N VAL A 125 -4.17 2.78 -16.29
CA VAL A 125 -2.95 2.30 -16.97
C VAL A 125 -1.87 3.38 -17.08
N LYS A 126 -2.25 4.60 -17.52
CA LYS A 126 -1.31 5.72 -17.66
C LYS A 126 -0.71 6.13 -16.33
N HIS A 127 -1.52 6.12 -15.28
CA HIS A 127 -1.10 6.52 -13.92
C HIS A 127 -0.09 5.53 -13.35
N VAL A 128 -0.41 4.22 -13.39
CA VAL A 128 0.51 3.16 -12.89
C VAL A 128 1.82 3.13 -13.68
N LYS A 129 1.81 3.40 -14.99
CA LYS A 129 3.04 3.55 -15.78
C LYS A 129 3.92 4.71 -15.28
N LEU A 130 3.32 5.83 -14.92
CA LEU A 130 4.04 6.98 -14.35
C LEU A 130 4.59 6.66 -12.96
N GLU A 131 3.82 6.00 -12.10
CA GLU A 131 4.29 5.56 -10.78
C GLU A 131 5.47 4.60 -10.88
N LEU A 132 5.41 3.61 -11.77
CA LEU A 132 6.53 2.71 -12.05
C LEU A 132 7.78 3.49 -12.50
N ALA A 133 7.64 4.43 -13.43
CA ALA A 133 8.75 5.24 -13.93
C ALA A 133 9.40 6.10 -12.83
N ILE A 134 8.61 6.58 -11.87
CA ILE A 134 9.09 7.44 -10.78
C ILE A 134 9.69 6.59 -9.65
N HIS A 135 8.98 5.58 -9.18
CA HIS A 135 9.26 4.91 -7.90
C HIS A 135 10.10 3.64 -8.02
N ALA A 136 10.08 2.92 -9.15
CA ALA A 136 10.76 1.62 -9.25
C ALA A 136 12.26 1.71 -8.97
N LYS A 137 12.95 2.73 -9.50
CA LYS A 137 14.40 2.95 -9.27
C LYS A 137 14.75 3.27 -7.80
N HIS A 138 13.78 3.72 -7.01
CA HIS A 138 13.92 4.06 -5.60
C HIS A 138 13.46 2.94 -4.66
N THR A 139 12.92 1.84 -5.20
CA THR A 139 12.45 0.68 -4.43
C THR A 139 13.51 -0.41 -4.45
N ALA A 140 13.95 -0.85 -3.26
CA ALA A 140 15.10 -1.75 -3.14
C ALA A 140 14.75 -3.24 -3.21
N LYS A 141 13.53 -3.67 -2.79
CA LYS A 141 13.20 -5.08 -2.65
C LYS A 141 11.92 -5.48 -3.39
N PHE A 142 10.77 -4.92 -2.99
CA PHE A 142 9.46 -5.38 -3.48
C PHE A 142 8.55 -4.21 -3.85
N MET A 143 7.77 -4.41 -4.91
CA MET A 143 6.62 -3.57 -5.24
C MET A 143 5.36 -4.44 -5.23
N ILE A 144 4.35 -4.04 -4.45
CA ILE A 144 3.07 -4.73 -4.31
C ILE A 144 1.99 -3.84 -4.94
N PHE A 145 1.24 -4.37 -5.89
CA PHE A 145 0.18 -3.67 -6.61
C PHE A 145 -1.18 -4.24 -6.26
N HIS A 146 -2.12 -3.42 -5.85
CA HIS A 146 -3.51 -3.79 -5.62
C HIS A 146 -4.36 -3.62 -6.88
N ASP A 147 -5.61 -4.13 -6.86
CA ASP A 147 -6.60 -4.05 -7.97
C ASP A 147 -6.10 -4.60 -9.31
N THR A 148 -5.33 -5.67 -9.28
CA THR A 148 -4.71 -6.22 -10.48
C THR A 148 -5.65 -7.05 -11.35
N THR A 149 -6.81 -7.49 -10.84
CA THR A 149 -7.81 -8.28 -11.58
C THR A 149 -8.93 -7.44 -12.17
N LYS A 150 -9.17 -6.21 -11.73
CA LYS A 150 -10.29 -5.35 -12.14
C LYS A 150 -9.83 -4.09 -12.84
N PRO A 151 -10.57 -3.64 -13.87
CA PRO A 151 -11.29 -4.43 -14.84
C PRO A 151 -10.33 -5.05 -15.87
N ASN A 152 -10.59 -6.30 -16.25
CA ASN A 152 -9.88 -6.98 -17.33
C ASN A 152 -8.35 -7.07 -17.20
N ASP A 153 -7.84 -7.24 -15.97
CA ASP A 153 -6.40 -7.39 -15.68
C ASP A 153 -5.50 -6.25 -16.19
N LYS A 154 -6.07 -5.09 -16.48
CA LYS A 154 -5.31 -4.00 -17.12
C LYS A 154 -4.11 -3.54 -16.30
N ILE A 155 -4.22 -3.54 -14.95
CA ILE A 155 -3.12 -3.15 -14.07
C ILE A 155 -2.07 -4.26 -14.07
N PHE A 156 -2.48 -5.54 -13.94
CA PHE A 156 -1.54 -6.65 -14.02
C PHE A 156 -0.75 -6.66 -15.34
N ARG A 157 -1.42 -6.40 -16.48
CA ARG A 157 -0.73 -6.32 -17.79
C ARG A 157 0.35 -5.24 -17.80
N VAL A 158 0.11 -4.09 -17.18
CA VAL A 158 1.12 -3.02 -17.06
C VAL A 158 2.29 -3.47 -16.20
N VAL A 159 2.01 -4.04 -15.03
CA VAL A 159 3.01 -4.52 -14.06
C VAL A 159 3.87 -5.64 -14.68
N SER A 160 3.23 -6.63 -15.32
CA SER A 160 3.92 -7.74 -16.00
C SER A 160 4.76 -7.25 -17.18
N ALA A 161 4.23 -6.34 -18.01
CA ALA A 161 4.98 -5.75 -19.12
C ALA A 161 6.20 -4.94 -18.62
N PHE A 162 6.07 -4.23 -17.49
CA PHE A 162 7.20 -3.54 -16.87
C PHE A 162 8.30 -4.54 -16.45
N ALA A 163 7.95 -5.62 -15.76
CA ALA A 163 8.91 -6.64 -15.33
C ALA A 163 9.58 -7.33 -16.53
N ASN A 164 8.82 -7.65 -17.60
CA ASN A 164 9.37 -8.28 -18.80
C ASN A 164 10.35 -7.37 -19.57
N ASN A 165 10.18 -6.05 -19.48
CA ASN A 165 11.04 -5.07 -20.15
C ASN A 165 12.14 -4.49 -19.26
N ASN A 166 12.27 -4.99 -18.00
CA ASN A 166 13.25 -4.51 -17.04
C ASN A 166 13.87 -5.71 -16.30
N SER A 167 15.12 -6.03 -16.64
CA SER A 167 15.84 -7.18 -16.08
C SER A 167 16.06 -7.13 -14.57
N GLU A 168 15.93 -5.96 -13.95
CA GLU A 168 16.07 -5.81 -12.49
C GLU A 168 14.83 -6.31 -11.72
N TRP A 169 13.71 -6.60 -12.42
CA TRP A 169 12.44 -6.92 -11.77
C TRP A 169 11.84 -8.21 -12.33
N GLU A 170 11.19 -8.97 -11.46
CA GLU A 170 10.41 -10.14 -11.83
C GLU A 170 9.09 -10.22 -11.06
N VAL A 171 8.05 -10.80 -11.68
CA VAL A 171 6.78 -11.13 -11.01
C VAL A 171 6.99 -12.38 -10.18
N VAL A 172 6.91 -12.27 -8.84
CA VAL A 172 7.10 -13.39 -7.92
C VAL A 172 5.79 -13.92 -7.36
N GLU A 173 4.72 -13.12 -7.38
CA GLU A 173 3.41 -13.55 -6.90
C GLU A 173 2.29 -12.82 -7.64
N ARG A 174 1.19 -13.55 -7.91
CA ARG A 174 -0.09 -13.01 -8.37
C ARG A 174 -1.22 -13.70 -7.63
N ASN A 175 -2.13 -12.91 -7.07
CA ASN A 175 -3.38 -13.39 -6.50
C ASN A 175 -4.55 -12.82 -7.29
N GLU A 176 -5.46 -13.68 -7.74
CA GLU A 176 -6.59 -13.28 -8.60
C GLU A 176 -7.92 -13.18 -7.84
N GLN A 177 -7.92 -13.46 -6.53
CA GLN A 177 -9.13 -13.40 -5.71
C GLN A 177 -9.53 -11.95 -5.42
N ALA A 178 -10.83 -11.67 -5.42
CA ALA A 178 -11.42 -10.35 -5.18
C ALA A 178 -10.87 -9.29 -6.15
N CYS A 179 -10.22 -8.25 -5.64
CA CYS A 179 -9.58 -7.21 -6.44
C CYS A 179 -8.21 -7.63 -7.00
N GLY A 180 -7.65 -8.69 -6.43
CA GLY A 180 -6.34 -9.21 -6.79
C GLY A 180 -5.17 -8.32 -6.41
N TYR A 181 -3.98 -8.93 -6.34
CA TYR A 181 -2.73 -8.20 -6.19
C TYR A 181 -1.61 -8.90 -6.98
N ALA A 182 -0.55 -8.18 -7.24
CA ALA A 182 0.68 -8.72 -7.81
C ALA A 182 1.90 -8.18 -7.06
N VAL A 183 2.96 -8.99 -6.98
CA VAL A 183 4.22 -8.61 -6.35
C VAL A 183 5.35 -8.72 -7.35
N LEU A 184 6.12 -7.66 -7.48
CA LEU A 184 7.41 -7.64 -8.14
C LEU A 184 8.52 -7.71 -7.11
N ALA A 185 9.51 -8.56 -7.34
CA ALA A 185 10.77 -8.59 -6.59
C ALA A 185 11.90 -7.99 -7.42
N ARG A 186 12.80 -7.27 -6.78
CA ARG A 186 14.05 -6.83 -7.39
C ARG A 186 15.06 -8.00 -7.37
N ARG A 187 15.68 -8.24 -8.51
CA ARG A 187 16.72 -9.27 -8.67
C ARG A 187 18.06 -8.86 -8.10
#